data_89da3cb28159654e7fa44fff583bd901
#
_entry.id   89da3cb28159654e7fa44fff583bd901
#
_cell.length_a   1.000
_cell.length_b   1.000
_cell.length_c   1.000
_cell.angle_alpha   90.00
_cell.angle_beta   90.00
_cell.angle_gamma   90.00
#
_symmetry.space_group_name_H-M   'P 1'
#
loop_
_entity.id
_entity.type
_entity.pdbx_description
1 polymer ?
#
loop_
_entity_poly.entity_id
_entity_poly.type
_entity_poly.pdbx_seq_one_letter_code
_entity_poly.pdbx_strand_id
1 'polypeptide(L)'
;MIDWHFPQAYPISSHNCDFVTPQHHAFSKQQVTELLTSYGPISELWFDMGSNTPEQSKELYDLVHRLQPDCMVSGRVGNDQYDFAVMADNAYPEASLQCPWQSAASMFDETWSYRSWQERGSAHVKAMEKLRSLINVVSFGGNFLLNIGPKGDGSVVPFEREVLEEMGAWLKAHGEAIYATEASPFRQQYDWGKITRKDKQLYLILSGSYPADGKISLDIPGRKLLKAEGPVTAQAQKGNVVTLSVPQSAFTDQTIEVVQLTFDQPVEPQPMNSVKGNSLLTAANATPNYSYSCFDYYSNYRSTVSYTWNIQKNGLRRMELLYTPQEEGKEIELTIDGTPHKVILGEGKAVNLPNAKVAWGERYLSGPGSSVFDAPSTLQTDLQTPPAKSGAWQPAEKEQDEFAANIMQTYYLMQELTSEKAQNYLVEVGAGNGIEVYLNGKSILKHLNPYRCTFRKELVLLPLQKGKNQVVVRLYNRFEKKTGYLLRPAESQTVYAQPFELPAAATGHTHTLTVRQAGLPSQHTDTELSNLRIQLR
;
A
#
# COMPACT_ATOMS: atom_id res chain seq x y z
N MET A 1 -24.73 10.28 9.91
CA MET A 1 -25.01 9.50 8.68
C MET A 1 -26.30 10.04 8.10
N ILE A 2 -26.25 10.55 6.88
CA ILE A 2 -27.44 11.04 6.16
C ILE A 2 -28.26 9.81 5.76
N ASP A 3 -29.56 9.82 6.05
CA ASP A 3 -30.43 8.71 5.68
C ASP A 3 -30.50 8.56 4.16
N TRP A 4 -29.93 7.46 3.66
CA TRP A 4 -29.92 7.12 2.25
C TRP A 4 -31.21 6.41 1.79
N HIS A 5 -32.06 6.01 2.72
CA HIS A 5 -33.26 5.23 2.48
C HIS A 5 -34.40 6.12 1.99
N PHE A 6 -34.59 6.18 0.70
CA PHE A 6 -35.61 7.00 0.07
C PHE A 6 -36.58 6.14 -0.76
N PRO A 7 -37.47 5.37 -0.11
CA PRO A 7 -38.25 4.31 -0.75
C PRO A 7 -39.20 4.80 -1.86
N GLN A 8 -39.52 6.09 -1.87
CA GLN A 8 -40.35 6.68 -2.94
C GLN A 8 -39.57 6.93 -4.23
N ALA A 9 -38.24 6.92 -4.18
CA ALA A 9 -37.41 7.25 -5.32
C ALA A 9 -36.99 6.00 -6.11
N TYR A 10 -36.77 4.87 -5.44
CA TYR A 10 -36.39 3.61 -6.07
C TYR A 10 -36.69 2.42 -5.15
N PRO A 11 -36.74 1.19 -5.70
CA PRO A 11 -36.91 0.00 -4.88
C PRO A 11 -35.81 -0.12 -3.82
N ILE A 12 -36.19 -0.51 -2.63
CA ILE A 12 -35.23 -0.75 -1.54
C ILE A 12 -34.35 -1.94 -1.92
N SER A 13 -33.07 -1.72 -2.02
CA SER A 13 -32.07 -2.76 -2.15
C SER A 13 -31.54 -3.17 -0.77
N SER A 14 -30.96 -4.36 -0.69
CA SER A 14 -30.23 -4.80 0.49
C SER A 14 -28.85 -4.13 0.64
N HIS A 15 -28.47 -3.28 -0.31
CA HIS A 15 -27.16 -2.63 -0.37
C HIS A 15 -27.26 -1.16 0.01
N ASN A 16 -26.39 -0.72 0.89
CA ASN A 16 -26.31 0.68 1.33
C ASN A 16 -25.64 1.60 0.31
N CYS A 17 -25.40 1.12 -0.89
CA CYS A 17 -24.53 1.75 -1.86
C CYS A 17 -25.22 1.93 -3.20
N ASP A 18 -26.54 1.98 -3.19
CA ASP A 18 -27.34 2.22 -4.38
C ASP A 18 -27.08 3.63 -4.93
N PHE A 19 -27.33 3.80 -6.22
CA PHE A 19 -27.23 5.10 -6.87
C PHE A 19 -28.12 6.14 -6.20
N VAL A 20 -27.53 7.29 -5.95
CA VAL A 20 -28.22 8.44 -5.36
C VAL A 20 -29.16 9.06 -6.38
N THR A 21 -30.46 9.02 -6.11
CA THR A 21 -31.47 9.63 -6.98
C THR A 21 -31.38 11.18 -6.93
N PRO A 22 -31.91 11.91 -7.93
CA PRO A 22 -31.98 13.36 -7.87
C PRO A 22 -32.70 13.91 -6.64
N GLN A 23 -33.77 13.24 -6.18
CA GLN A 23 -34.53 13.61 -4.97
C GLN A 23 -33.69 13.43 -3.71
N HIS A 24 -32.99 12.30 -3.58
CA HIS A 24 -32.10 12.03 -2.45
C HIS A 24 -30.93 13.03 -2.45
N HIS A 25 -30.35 13.31 -3.60
CA HIS A 25 -29.28 14.30 -3.72
C HIS A 25 -29.74 15.71 -3.28
N ALA A 26 -30.95 16.14 -3.71
CA ALA A 26 -31.52 17.41 -3.28
C ALA A 26 -31.71 17.46 -1.76
N PHE A 27 -32.20 16.38 -1.16
CA PHE A 27 -32.35 16.24 0.28
C PHE A 27 -31.00 16.28 1.02
N SER A 28 -30.01 15.55 0.52
CA SER A 28 -28.64 15.57 1.07
C SER A 28 -28.02 16.97 1.05
N LYS A 29 -28.21 17.74 -0.02
CA LYS A 29 -27.77 19.14 -0.07
C LYS A 29 -28.42 20.03 0.98
N GLN A 30 -29.70 19.81 1.27
CA GLN A 30 -30.40 20.55 2.33
C GLN A 30 -29.81 20.21 3.71
N GLN A 31 -29.60 18.93 4.01
CA GLN A 31 -28.99 18.51 5.27
C GLN A 31 -27.55 19.02 5.43
N VAL A 32 -26.74 18.94 4.40
CA VAL A 32 -25.37 19.50 4.41
C VAL A 32 -25.42 21.01 4.65
N THR A 33 -26.35 21.71 4.01
CA THR A 33 -26.52 23.16 4.23
C THR A 33 -26.90 23.46 5.67
N GLU A 34 -27.84 22.72 6.25
CA GLU A 34 -28.25 22.90 7.65
C GLU A 34 -27.09 22.67 8.61
N LEU A 35 -26.34 21.57 8.43
CA LEU A 35 -25.18 21.25 9.27
C LEU A 35 -24.13 22.37 9.22
N LEU A 36 -23.79 22.85 8.04
CA LEU A 36 -22.74 23.85 7.86
C LEU A 36 -23.15 25.30 8.18
N THR A 37 -24.44 25.56 8.35
CA THR A 37 -24.94 26.93 8.66
C THR A 37 -25.49 27.08 10.08
N SER A 38 -25.86 25.99 10.76
CA SER A 38 -26.60 26.05 12.02
C SER A 38 -25.81 25.58 13.25
N TYR A 39 -24.66 24.93 13.07
CA TYR A 39 -23.93 24.27 14.17
C TYR A 39 -22.51 24.83 14.40
N GLY A 40 -22.18 25.96 13.80
CA GLY A 40 -20.87 26.61 13.93
C GLY A 40 -19.82 26.02 12.99
N PRO A 41 -18.51 26.32 13.21
CA PRO A 41 -17.43 25.80 12.40
C PRO A 41 -17.30 24.30 12.48
N ILE A 42 -17.22 23.63 11.34
CA ILE A 42 -17.04 22.18 11.21
C ILE A 42 -15.69 21.96 10.52
N SER A 43 -14.82 21.17 11.15
CA SER A 43 -13.48 20.89 10.62
C SER A 43 -13.50 19.86 9.49
N GLU A 44 -14.41 18.89 9.56
CA GLU A 44 -14.46 17.76 8.64
C GLU A 44 -15.89 17.31 8.42
N LEU A 45 -16.31 17.16 7.17
CA LEU A 45 -17.58 16.54 6.79
C LEU A 45 -17.28 15.17 6.15
N TRP A 46 -17.72 14.13 6.83
CA TRP A 46 -17.46 12.75 6.48
C TRP A 46 -18.66 12.13 5.76
N PHE A 47 -18.59 12.05 4.42
CA PHE A 47 -19.57 11.33 3.62
C PHE A 47 -19.34 9.83 3.73
N ASP A 48 -20.43 9.07 3.69
CA ASP A 48 -20.37 7.60 3.69
C ASP A 48 -21.61 7.03 3.01
N MET A 49 -21.43 5.89 2.34
CA MET A 49 -22.48 5.14 1.63
C MET A 49 -23.16 5.94 0.50
N GLY A 50 -23.66 5.25 -0.47
CA GLY A 50 -24.30 5.82 -1.66
C GLY A 50 -23.32 6.07 -2.80
N SER A 51 -23.79 5.82 -4.02
CA SER A 51 -23.03 5.99 -5.25
C SER A 51 -23.50 7.26 -5.95
N ASN A 52 -22.74 8.33 -5.77
CA ASN A 52 -22.97 9.60 -6.43
C ASN A 52 -22.51 9.56 -7.89
N THR A 53 -23.17 10.29 -8.78
CA THR A 53 -22.59 10.61 -10.08
C THR A 53 -21.42 11.60 -9.93
N PRO A 54 -20.54 11.77 -10.93
CA PRO A 54 -19.48 12.78 -10.88
C PRO A 54 -19.99 14.19 -10.59
N GLU A 55 -21.14 14.55 -11.17
CA GLU A 55 -21.79 15.84 -10.99
C GLU A 55 -22.31 16.00 -9.56
N GLN A 56 -22.94 14.98 -9.00
CA GLN A 56 -23.44 14.99 -7.61
C GLN A 56 -22.30 15.13 -6.60
N SER A 57 -21.21 14.37 -6.78
CA SER A 57 -20.02 14.49 -5.92
C SER A 57 -19.45 15.90 -5.97
N LYS A 58 -19.30 16.46 -7.18
CA LYS A 58 -18.80 17.82 -7.37
C LYS A 58 -19.72 18.86 -6.74
N GLU A 59 -21.02 18.76 -6.90
CA GLU A 59 -21.98 19.69 -6.30
C GLU A 59 -21.91 19.67 -4.76
N LEU A 60 -21.77 18.50 -4.14
CA LEU A 60 -21.62 18.36 -2.69
C LEU A 60 -20.28 18.95 -2.21
N TYR A 61 -19.20 18.65 -2.90
CA TYR A 61 -17.87 19.21 -2.61
C TYR A 61 -17.87 20.74 -2.68
N ASP A 62 -18.36 21.30 -3.80
CA ASP A 62 -18.45 22.73 -3.99
C ASP A 62 -19.38 23.40 -2.96
N LEU A 63 -20.46 22.72 -2.55
CA LEU A 63 -21.40 23.23 -1.54
C LEU A 63 -20.71 23.38 -0.18
N VAL A 64 -19.94 22.37 0.24
CA VAL A 64 -19.21 22.40 1.52
C VAL A 64 -18.25 23.59 1.54
N HIS A 65 -17.37 23.69 0.55
CA HIS A 65 -16.36 24.75 0.50
C HIS A 65 -16.94 26.17 0.28
N ARG A 66 -18.11 26.27 -0.34
CA ARG A 66 -18.81 27.56 -0.45
C ARG A 66 -19.36 28.02 0.90
N LEU A 67 -19.86 27.10 1.73
CA LEU A 67 -20.44 27.42 3.04
C LEU A 67 -19.38 27.54 4.14
N GLN A 68 -18.40 26.65 4.14
CA GLN A 68 -17.28 26.66 5.06
C GLN A 68 -15.98 26.28 4.30
N PRO A 69 -15.19 27.25 3.83
CA PRO A 69 -14.00 27.00 3.01
C PRO A 69 -12.94 26.12 3.67
N ASP A 70 -12.86 26.14 5.00
CA ASP A 70 -11.89 25.36 5.79
C ASP A 70 -12.40 23.97 6.21
N CYS A 71 -13.64 23.61 5.88
CA CYS A 71 -14.21 22.30 6.17
C CYS A 71 -13.69 21.27 5.18
N MET A 72 -12.96 20.25 5.68
CA MET A 72 -12.39 19.18 4.87
C MET A 72 -13.44 18.16 4.43
N VAL A 73 -13.41 17.75 3.19
CA VAL A 73 -14.34 16.76 2.61
C VAL A 73 -13.68 15.40 2.49
N SER A 74 -14.32 14.37 3.05
CA SER A 74 -13.84 12.99 2.98
C SER A 74 -13.98 12.38 1.59
N GLY A 75 -13.04 11.51 1.22
CA GLY A 75 -13.00 10.85 -0.09
C GLY A 75 -14.20 9.97 -0.41
N ARG A 76 -15.01 9.58 0.60
CA ARG A 76 -16.21 8.76 0.37
C ARG A 76 -17.39 9.51 -0.26
N VAL A 77 -17.26 10.78 -0.56
CA VAL A 77 -18.19 11.48 -1.47
C VAL A 77 -18.08 10.94 -2.90
N GLY A 78 -16.95 10.32 -3.24
CA GLY A 78 -16.69 9.65 -4.50
C GLY A 78 -16.16 10.55 -5.63
N ASN A 79 -15.84 9.92 -6.77
CA ASN A 79 -15.45 10.57 -8.03
C ASN A 79 -14.24 11.53 -7.90
N ASP A 80 -13.30 11.19 -7.00
CA ASP A 80 -12.08 11.97 -6.69
C ASP A 80 -12.34 13.44 -6.27
N GLN A 81 -13.52 13.71 -5.73
CA GLN A 81 -13.86 15.01 -5.13
C GLN A 81 -13.57 14.95 -3.63
N TYR A 82 -12.33 15.29 -3.19
CA TYR A 82 -11.98 15.22 -1.78
C TYR A 82 -10.78 16.10 -1.41
N ASP A 83 -10.66 16.40 -0.13
CA ASP A 83 -9.48 17.01 0.46
C ASP A 83 -8.56 15.97 1.09
N PHE A 84 -9.11 14.84 1.56
CA PHE A 84 -8.34 13.71 2.06
C PHE A 84 -8.98 12.37 1.63
N ALA A 85 -8.12 11.43 1.25
CA ALA A 85 -8.55 10.09 0.89
C ALA A 85 -8.94 9.29 2.15
N VAL A 86 -9.97 8.47 2.04
CA VAL A 86 -10.41 7.57 3.11
C VAL A 86 -10.13 6.13 2.69
N MET A 87 -9.45 5.37 3.54
CA MET A 87 -9.15 3.97 3.28
C MET A 87 -10.41 3.10 3.42
N ALA A 88 -10.32 1.85 2.92
CA ALA A 88 -11.31 0.84 3.22
C ALA A 88 -11.40 0.60 4.74
N ASP A 89 -12.55 0.11 5.18
CA ASP A 89 -12.82 -0.15 6.60
C ASP A 89 -11.75 -1.05 7.23
N ASN A 90 -11.23 -0.63 8.38
CA ASN A 90 -10.17 -1.33 9.11
C ASN A 90 -8.90 -1.58 8.26
N ALA A 91 -8.64 -0.74 7.25
CA ALA A 91 -7.51 -0.89 6.35
C ALA A 91 -6.64 0.36 6.31
N TYR A 92 -5.36 0.16 6.04
CA TYR A 92 -4.40 1.22 5.77
C TYR A 92 -3.43 0.78 4.67
N PRO A 93 -2.81 1.74 3.95
CA PRO A 93 -1.84 1.41 2.91
C PRO A 93 -0.56 0.80 3.49
N GLU A 94 0.17 0.09 2.66
CA GLU A 94 1.48 -0.47 3.03
C GLU A 94 2.64 0.50 2.78
N ALA A 95 2.35 1.72 2.37
CA ALA A 95 3.33 2.76 2.09
C ALA A 95 2.71 4.15 2.30
N SER A 96 3.56 5.17 2.42
CA SER A 96 3.09 6.56 2.46
C SER A 96 2.41 6.95 1.16
N LEU A 97 1.28 7.64 1.26
CA LEU A 97 0.55 8.18 0.12
C LEU A 97 1.01 9.61 -0.18
N GLN A 98 0.80 10.05 -1.42
CA GLN A 98 1.09 11.42 -1.85
C GLN A 98 -0.09 12.38 -1.70
N CYS A 99 -1.09 12.02 -0.94
CA CYS A 99 -2.24 12.83 -0.60
C CYS A 99 -2.52 12.72 0.91
N PRO A 100 -3.19 13.70 1.53
CA PRO A 100 -3.73 13.54 2.87
C PRO A 100 -4.68 12.34 2.91
N TRP A 101 -4.66 11.57 3.99
CA TRP A 101 -5.52 10.40 4.09
C TRP A 101 -5.86 10.04 5.54
N GLN A 102 -6.95 9.31 5.68
CA GLN A 102 -7.47 8.83 6.95
C GLN A 102 -7.82 7.34 6.86
N SER A 103 -7.54 6.61 7.92
CA SER A 103 -8.00 5.23 8.11
C SER A 103 -9.10 5.21 9.16
N ALA A 104 -10.29 4.77 8.78
CA ALA A 104 -11.38 4.52 9.70
C ALA A 104 -11.29 3.07 10.21
N ALA A 105 -11.20 2.91 11.53
CA ALA A 105 -11.13 1.63 12.20
C ALA A 105 -12.21 1.51 13.28
N SER A 106 -12.78 0.33 13.40
CA SER A 106 -13.71 -0.01 14.50
C SER A 106 -12.97 -0.68 15.65
N MET A 107 -13.55 -0.63 16.83
CA MET A 107 -13.04 -1.36 18.00
C MET A 107 -12.98 -2.87 17.73
N PHE A 108 -13.96 -3.39 17.01
CA PHE A 108 -14.04 -4.78 16.58
C PHE A 108 -14.33 -4.85 15.08
N ASP A 109 -13.62 -5.68 14.35
CA ASP A 109 -13.69 -5.77 12.89
C ASP A 109 -15.08 -6.14 12.36
N GLU A 110 -15.89 -6.83 13.19
CA GLU A 110 -17.22 -7.30 12.81
C GLU A 110 -18.31 -6.23 12.96
N THR A 111 -18.05 -5.08 13.57
CA THR A 111 -19.11 -4.11 13.86
C THR A 111 -18.63 -2.68 14.07
N TRP A 112 -19.45 -1.74 13.58
CA TRP A 112 -19.32 -0.29 13.81
C TRP A 112 -20.24 0.21 14.93
N SER A 113 -21.02 -0.66 15.55
CA SER A 113 -21.99 -0.29 16.57
C SER A 113 -22.00 -1.26 17.74
N TYR A 114 -22.66 -0.87 18.83
CA TYR A 114 -22.83 -1.72 20.00
C TYR A 114 -23.54 -3.04 19.67
N ARG A 115 -23.00 -4.12 20.23
CA ARG A 115 -23.63 -5.45 20.24
C ARG A 115 -23.52 -6.06 21.62
N SER A 116 -24.65 -6.44 22.21
CA SER A 116 -24.69 -7.03 23.55
C SER A 116 -23.95 -8.37 23.64
N TRP A 117 -23.88 -9.10 22.55
CA TRP A 117 -23.24 -10.41 22.41
C TRP A 117 -21.77 -10.36 21.96
N GLN A 118 -21.19 -9.17 21.81
CA GLN A 118 -19.79 -9.02 21.38
C GLN A 118 -18.85 -9.67 22.38
N GLU A 119 -18.04 -10.62 21.93
CA GLU A 119 -16.92 -11.14 22.70
C GLU A 119 -15.81 -10.09 22.77
N ARG A 120 -15.35 -9.77 23.99
CA ARG A 120 -14.46 -8.62 24.20
C ARG A 120 -13.02 -9.00 24.59
N GLY A 121 -12.85 -10.13 25.27
CA GLY A 121 -11.52 -10.57 25.70
C GLY A 121 -10.85 -9.61 26.70
N SER A 122 -9.55 -9.38 26.52
CA SER A 122 -8.75 -8.49 27.35
C SER A 122 -8.71 -7.08 26.79
N ALA A 123 -9.04 -6.07 27.60
CA ALA A 123 -8.94 -4.66 27.21
C ALA A 123 -7.50 -4.27 26.87
N HIS A 124 -6.53 -4.75 27.64
CA HIS A 124 -5.10 -4.52 27.37
C HIS A 124 -4.67 -5.04 26.00
N VAL A 125 -5.02 -6.27 25.65
CA VAL A 125 -4.69 -6.85 24.33
C VAL A 125 -5.30 -6.01 23.21
N LYS A 126 -6.55 -5.58 23.37
CA LYS A 126 -7.25 -4.73 22.42
C LYS A 126 -6.61 -3.33 22.32
N ALA A 127 -6.19 -2.75 23.44
CA ALA A 127 -5.49 -1.48 23.45
C ALA A 127 -4.16 -1.55 22.68
N MET A 128 -3.38 -2.62 22.90
CA MET A 128 -2.13 -2.84 22.14
C MET A 128 -2.38 -3.05 20.64
N GLU A 129 -3.45 -3.75 20.27
CA GLU A 129 -3.87 -3.91 18.87
C GLU A 129 -4.17 -2.55 18.21
N LYS A 130 -4.99 -1.72 18.87
CA LYS A 130 -5.38 -0.41 18.31
C LYS A 130 -4.23 0.61 18.35
N LEU A 131 -3.34 0.54 19.32
CA LEU A 131 -2.09 1.32 19.33
C LEU A 131 -1.19 0.94 18.14
N ARG A 132 -1.02 -0.34 17.84
CA ARG A 132 -0.26 -0.78 16.66
C ARG A 132 -0.90 -0.26 15.37
N SER A 133 -2.24 -0.28 15.27
CA SER A 133 -2.95 0.30 14.12
C SER A 133 -2.72 1.81 13.98
N LEU A 134 -2.83 2.56 15.06
CA LEU A 134 -2.52 3.99 15.11
C LEU A 134 -1.07 4.26 14.65
N ILE A 135 -0.11 3.53 15.21
CA ILE A 135 1.32 3.67 14.88
C ILE A 135 1.58 3.37 13.40
N ASN A 136 0.97 2.33 12.85
CA ASN A 136 1.07 2.02 11.43
C ASN A 136 0.56 3.17 10.57
N VAL A 137 -0.65 3.66 10.86
CA VAL A 137 -1.28 4.76 10.11
C VAL A 137 -0.40 6.00 10.13
N VAL A 138 0.04 6.44 11.31
CA VAL A 138 0.83 7.67 11.47
C VAL A 138 2.21 7.53 10.83
N SER A 139 2.84 6.36 10.93
CA SER A 139 4.15 6.12 10.29
C SER A 139 4.13 6.21 8.77
N PHE A 140 2.97 6.06 8.16
CA PHE A 140 2.73 6.27 6.72
C PHE A 140 2.14 7.66 6.40
N GLY A 141 2.03 8.55 7.39
CA GLY A 141 1.56 9.92 7.22
C GLY A 141 0.03 10.07 7.16
N GLY A 142 -0.70 9.11 7.70
CA GLY A 142 -2.17 9.15 7.77
C GLY A 142 -2.71 9.59 9.12
N ASN A 143 -4.02 9.83 9.14
CA ASN A 143 -4.80 10.10 10.35
C ASN A 143 -5.61 8.86 10.71
N PHE A 144 -5.70 8.55 12.00
CA PHE A 144 -6.41 7.40 12.52
C PHE A 144 -7.71 7.81 13.18
N LEU A 145 -8.82 7.30 12.66
CA LEU A 145 -10.18 7.48 13.21
C LEU A 145 -10.61 6.17 13.86
N LEU A 146 -10.70 6.13 15.19
CA LEU A 146 -11.14 4.95 15.93
C LEU A 146 -12.61 5.11 16.35
N ASN A 147 -13.47 4.25 15.83
CA ASN A 147 -14.88 4.16 16.19
C ASN A 147 -15.09 3.29 17.42
N ILE A 148 -15.97 3.73 18.30
CA ILE A 148 -16.50 2.97 19.44
C ILE A 148 -18.00 2.67 19.24
N GLY A 149 -18.52 1.68 19.98
CA GLY A 149 -19.93 1.28 19.91
C GLY A 149 -20.70 1.67 21.20
N PRO A 150 -21.16 2.93 21.37
CA PRO A 150 -21.92 3.32 22.54
C PRO A 150 -23.26 2.58 22.60
N LYS A 151 -23.75 2.35 23.84
CA LYS A 151 -25.06 1.77 24.06
C LYS A 151 -26.18 2.72 23.63
N GLY A 152 -27.44 2.20 23.57
CA GLY A 152 -28.58 2.99 23.16
C GLY A 152 -28.91 4.18 24.08
N ASP A 153 -28.42 4.20 25.32
CA ASP A 153 -28.50 5.33 26.25
C ASP A 153 -27.33 6.33 26.09
N GLY A 154 -26.44 6.11 25.13
CA GLY A 154 -25.26 6.95 24.87
C GLY A 154 -24.06 6.62 25.77
N SER A 155 -24.16 5.68 26.71
CA SER A 155 -23.03 5.33 27.56
C SER A 155 -21.97 4.52 26.82
N VAL A 156 -20.68 4.83 27.09
CA VAL A 156 -19.56 4.04 26.57
C VAL A 156 -19.47 2.72 27.32
N VAL A 157 -19.28 1.63 26.60
CA VAL A 157 -19.09 0.30 27.17
C VAL A 157 -17.84 0.30 28.08
N PRO A 158 -17.91 -0.24 29.31
CA PRO A 158 -16.77 -0.23 30.23
C PRO A 158 -15.48 -0.79 29.63
N PHE A 159 -15.57 -1.87 28.87
CA PHE A 159 -14.42 -2.45 28.15
C PHE A 159 -13.79 -1.46 27.17
N GLU A 160 -14.60 -0.79 26.35
CA GLU A 160 -14.08 0.18 25.36
C GLU A 160 -13.47 1.41 26.05
N ARG A 161 -14.07 1.81 27.19
CA ARG A 161 -13.50 2.89 28.01
C ARG A 161 -12.12 2.51 28.56
N GLU A 162 -11.97 1.29 29.08
CA GLU A 162 -10.70 0.77 29.57
C GLU A 162 -9.64 0.74 28.46
N VAL A 163 -10.00 0.26 27.26
CA VAL A 163 -9.13 0.29 26.07
C VAL A 163 -8.65 1.72 25.76
N LEU A 164 -9.59 2.68 25.73
CA LEU A 164 -9.26 4.08 25.44
C LEU A 164 -8.42 4.72 26.53
N GLU A 165 -8.65 4.39 27.81
CA GLU A 165 -7.85 4.88 28.95
C GLU A 165 -6.41 4.36 28.86
N GLU A 166 -6.19 3.10 28.50
CA GLU A 166 -4.85 2.53 28.28
C GLU A 166 -4.15 3.18 27.08
N MET A 167 -4.84 3.33 25.95
CA MET A 167 -4.29 4.05 24.80
C MET A 167 -3.94 5.50 25.17
N GLY A 168 -4.81 6.16 25.93
CA GLY A 168 -4.60 7.53 26.41
C GLY A 168 -3.40 7.66 27.34
N ALA A 169 -3.17 6.67 28.22
CA ALA A 169 -1.99 6.63 29.08
C ALA A 169 -0.70 6.50 28.27
N TRP A 170 -0.68 5.63 27.28
CA TRP A 170 0.46 5.49 26.37
C TRP A 170 0.71 6.78 25.57
N LEU A 171 -0.34 7.39 25.01
CA LEU A 171 -0.24 8.65 24.26
C LEU A 171 0.22 9.82 25.14
N LYS A 172 -0.13 9.82 26.43
CA LYS A 172 0.38 10.82 27.38
C LYS A 172 1.89 10.71 27.59
N ALA A 173 2.45 9.51 27.54
CA ALA A 173 3.87 9.25 27.68
C ALA A 173 4.66 9.43 26.38
N HIS A 174 4.07 9.07 25.22
CA HIS A 174 4.77 8.97 23.94
C HIS A 174 4.11 9.77 22.81
N GLY A 175 3.19 10.67 23.12
CA GLY A 175 2.43 11.43 22.11
C GLY A 175 3.29 12.28 21.17
N GLU A 176 4.51 12.64 21.58
CA GLU A 176 5.45 13.34 20.70
C GLU A 176 5.82 12.53 19.45
N ALA A 177 5.81 11.19 19.56
CA ALA A 177 6.06 10.29 18.45
C ALA A 177 4.85 10.14 17.49
N ILE A 178 3.69 10.71 17.86
CA ILE A 178 2.43 10.59 17.13
C ILE A 178 1.92 11.96 16.66
N TYR A 179 1.78 12.93 17.57
CA TYR A 179 1.13 14.19 17.27
C TYR A 179 2.01 15.15 16.48
N ALA A 180 1.47 15.66 15.38
CA ALA A 180 2.13 16.59 14.46
C ALA A 180 3.46 16.02 13.93
N THR A 181 3.53 14.71 13.72
CA THR A 181 4.65 14.04 13.06
C THR A 181 4.37 13.85 11.58
N GLU A 182 5.43 13.64 10.84
CA GLU A 182 5.40 13.28 9.43
C GLU A 182 5.74 11.79 9.26
N ALA A 183 5.41 11.24 8.08
CA ALA A 183 5.73 9.87 7.72
C ALA A 183 7.23 9.56 7.87
N SER A 184 7.53 8.26 8.02
CA SER A 184 8.91 7.76 7.97
C SER A 184 9.67 8.35 6.78
N PRO A 185 10.90 8.85 6.99
CA PRO A 185 11.73 9.30 5.89
C PRO A 185 12.30 8.13 5.06
N PHE A 186 12.18 6.91 5.55
CA PHE A 186 12.70 5.71 4.91
C PHE A 186 11.62 5.01 4.11
N ARG A 187 11.99 4.54 2.93
CA ARG A 187 11.12 3.72 2.08
C ARG A 187 11.08 2.27 2.55
N GLN A 188 12.16 1.84 3.19
CA GLN A 188 12.28 0.50 3.76
C GLN A 188 11.37 0.38 4.97
N GLN A 189 10.65 -0.74 5.05
CA GLN A 189 9.95 -1.18 6.25
C GLN A 189 10.91 -1.93 7.17
N TYR A 190 10.68 -1.86 8.47
CA TYR A 190 11.50 -2.53 9.48
C TYR A 190 10.63 -3.46 10.33
N ASP A 191 11.16 -4.63 10.62
CA ASP A 191 10.45 -5.67 11.39
C ASP A 191 10.34 -5.33 12.87
N TRP A 192 11.30 -4.58 13.37
CA TRP A 192 11.36 -4.18 14.75
C TRP A 192 10.33 -3.08 15.09
N GLY A 193 9.74 -2.40 14.11
CA GLY A 193 8.74 -1.38 14.39
C GLY A 193 8.58 -0.34 13.29
N LYS A 194 8.14 0.84 13.68
CA LYS A 194 7.82 1.95 12.80
C LYS A 194 8.62 3.20 13.16
N ILE A 195 8.68 4.12 12.21
CA ILE A 195 9.39 5.41 12.39
C ILE A 195 8.44 6.54 12.04
N THR A 196 8.45 7.58 12.86
CA THR A 196 7.90 8.89 12.53
C THR A 196 9.00 9.94 12.65
N ARG A 197 8.81 11.10 12.02
CA ARG A 197 9.76 12.21 12.11
C ARG A 197 9.09 13.53 12.48
N LYS A 198 9.84 14.40 13.14
CA LYS A 198 9.40 15.76 13.44
C LYS A 198 10.63 16.63 13.60
N ASP A 199 10.74 17.69 12.78
CA ASP A 199 11.92 18.58 12.78
C ASP A 199 13.24 17.79 12.71
N LYS A 200 14.09 17.91 13.73
CA LYS A 200 15.39 17.23 13.85
C LYS A 200 15.31 15.87 14.54
N GLN A 201 14.11 15.36 14.74
CA GLN A 201 13.89 14.15 15.54
C GLN A 201 13.34 13.01 14.70
N LEU A 202 13.81 11.81 14.99
CA LEU A 202 13.19 10.56 14.57
C LEU A 202 12.70 9.83 15.82
N TYR A 203 11.50 9.30 15.75
CA TYR A 203 10.92 8.44 16.77
C TYR A 203 10.85 7.02 16.23
N LEU A 204 11.61 6.12 16.86
CA LEU A 204 11.62 4.70 16.55
C LEU A 204 10.66 4.03 17.51
N ILE A 205 9.53 3.58 17.01
CA ILE A 205 8.45 2.98 17.81
C ILE A 205 8.60 1.47 17.72
N LEU A 206 9.00 0.83 18.83
CA LEU A 206 9.37 -0.57 18.91
C LEU A 206 8.13 -1.46 19.03
N SER A 207 7.34 -1.53 17.95
CA SER A 207 6.05 -2.21 17.90
C SER A 207 6.08 -3.58 17.22
N GLY A 208 7.24 -4.04 16.81
CA GLY A 208 7.46 -5.27 16.04
C GLY A 208 8.33 -6.30 16.75
N SER A 209 9.14 -7.03 16.00
CA SER A 209 9.98 -8.13 16.49
C SER A 209 11.35 -7.65 16.95
N TYR A 210 11.88 -8.28 18.00
CA TYR A 210 13.24 -8.02 18.47
C TYR A 210 14.27 -8.38 17.38
N PRO A 211 15.20 -7.48 17.01
CA PRO A 211 16.25 -7.77 16.06
C PRO A 211 17.15 -8.93 16.56
N ALA A 212 17.43 -9.92 15.71
CA ALA A 212 18.18 -11.12 16.10
C ALA A 212 19.58 -10.82 16.69
N ASP A 213 20.22 -9.74 16.26
CA ASP A 213 21.52 -9.29 16.76
C ASP A 213 21.41 -8.17 17.84
N GLY A 214 20.19 -7.83 18.26
CA GLY A 214 19.93 -6.77 19.23
C GLY A 214 20.22 -5.36 18.71
N LYS A 215 20.29 -5.16 17.40
CA LYS A 215 20.70 -3.88 16.81
C LYS A 215 19.69 -3.34 15.81
N ILE A 216 19.53 -2.02 15.84
CA ILE A 216 18.82 -1.24 14.84
C ILE A 216 19.84 -0.38 14.11
N SER A 217 19.89 -0.52 12.78
CA SER A 217 20.80 0.26 11.93
C SER A 217 20.02 1.07 10.91
N LEU A 218 20.31 2.37 10.82
CA LEU A 218 19.66 3.33 9.92
C LEU A 218 20.73 4.05 9.10
N ASP A 219 20.54 4.10 7.78
CA ASP A 219 21.38 4.90 6.90
C ASP A 219 20.80 6.31 6.76
N ILE A 220 21.49 7.31 7.35
CA ILE A 220 21.03 8.71 7.46
C ILE A 220 22.10 9.64 6.86
N PRO A 221 22.10 9.80 5.53
CA PRO A 221 23.13 10.57 4.85
C PRO A 221 23.21 12.02 5.31
N GLY A 222 24.45 12.48 5.60
CA GLY A 222 24.75 13.88 5.86
C GLY A 222 24.16 14.44 7.16
N ARG A 223 23.77 13.59 8.12
CA ARG A 223 23.24 13.98 9.43
C ARG A 223 24.09 13.41 10.54
N LYS A 224 24.29 14.20 11.59
CA LYS A 224 25.03 13.78 12.79
C LYS A 224 24.05 13.52 13.92
N LEU A 225 24.10 12.31 14.47
CA LEU A 225 23.37 11.97 15.69
C LEU A 225 23.95 12.74 16.88
N LEU A 226 23.12 13.50 17.57
CA LEU A 226 23.48 14.23 18.77
C LEU A 226 23.12 13.45 20.04
N LYS A 227 21.93 12.79 20.04
CA LYS A 227 21.39 12.12 21.23
C LYS A 227 20.46 10.99 20.82
N ALA A 228 20.46 9.90 21.61
CA ALA A 228 19.44 8.87 21.60
C ALA A 228 18.87 8.72 23.02
N GLU A 229 17.54 8.69 23.14
CA GLU A 229 16.80 8.57 24.41
C GLU A 229 15.81 7.43 24.33
N GLY A 230 15.52 6.79 25.45
CA GLY A 230 14.66 5.63 25.55
C GLY A 230 15.44 4.34 25.82
N PRO A 231 14.92 3.15 25.49
CA PRO A 231 15.54 1.87 25.79
C PRO A 231 16.73 1.55 24.86
N VAL A 232 17.79 2.34 24.96
CA VAL A 232 19.04 2.18 24.20
C VAL A 232 20.18 1.91 25.16
N THR A 233 20.91 0.81 24.95
CA THR A 233 22.07 0.42 25.77
C THR A 233 23.39 0.92 25.20
N ALA A 234 23.46 1.13 23.89
CA ALA A 234 24.61 1.74 23.22
C ALA A 234 24.20 2.38 21.91
N GLN A 235 24.91 3.44 21.50
CA GLN A 235 24.75 4.11 20.22
C GLN A 235 26.11 4.34 19.56
N ALA A 236 26.15 4.24 18.25
CA ALA A 236 27.33 4.53 17.44
C ALA A 236 26.91 5.11 16.10
N GLN A 237 27.77 5.96 15.53
CA GLN A 237 27.61 6.41 14.14
C GLN A 237 28.94 6.23 13.40
N LYS A 238 28.87 5.53 12.28
CA LYS A 238 30.02 5.36 11.36
C LYS A 238 29.61 5.82 9.95
N GLY A 239 30.16 6.96 9.54
CA GLY A 239 29.71 7.60 8.30
C GLY A 239 28.22 7.99 8.40
N ASN A 240 27.43 7.51 7.46
CA ASN A 240 25.98 7.76 7.46
C ASN A 240 25.19 6.76 8.32
N VAL A 241 25.80 5.67 8.77
CA VAL A 241 25.08 4.61 9.47
C VAL A 241 25.05 4.86 10.96
N VAL A 242 23.87 5.06 11.51
CA VAL A 242 23.58 5.07 12.94
C VAL A 242 23.20 3.66 13.37
N THR A 243 23.86 3.15 14.40
CA THR A 243 23.57 1.83 14.98
C THR A 243 23.24 1.99 16.46
N LEU A 244 22.14 1.43 16.88
CA LEU A 244 21.64 1.41 18.26
C LEU A 244 21.62 -0.04 18.75
N SER A 245 22.09 -0.28 19.96
CA SER A 245 21.85 -1.53 20.67
C SER A 245 20.61 -1.36 21.55
N VAL A 246 19.64 -2.24 21.40
CA VAL A 246 18.37 -2.20 22.14
C VAL A 246 18.20 -3.49 22.95
N PRO A 247 17.68 -3.41 24.19
CA PRO A 247 17.47 -4.60 25.01
C PRO A 247 16.24 -5.36 24.54
N GLN A 248 16.26 -6.70 24.67
CA GLN A 248 15.11 -7.54 24.35
C GLN A 248 13.87 -7.18 25.19
N SER A 249 14.06 -6.67 26.40
CA SER A 249 12.97 -6.25 27.28
C SER A 249 12.15 -5.08 26.76
N ALA A 250 12.65 -4.35 25.73
CA ALA A 250 11.89 -3.30 25.05
C ALA A 250 10.89 -3.83 24.01
N PHE A 251 10.91 -5.15 23.77
CA PHE A 251 10.03 -5.81 22.79
C PHE A 251 9.16 -6.85 23.51
N THR A 252 8.03 -6.40 24.00
CA THR A 252 7.06 -7.25 24.70
C THR A 252 5.66 -7.06 24.14
N ASP A 253 4.78 -8.00 24.41
CA ASP A 253 3.35 -7.85 24.05
C ASP A 253 2.62 -6.90 25.03
N GLN A 254 3.28 -6.51 26.13
CA GLN A 254 2.69 -5.70 27.20
C GLN A 254 2.87 -4.20 27.02
N THR A 255 3.85 -3.78 26.23
CA THR A 255 4.15 -2.36 26.04
C THR A 255 4.78 -2.10 24.68
N ILE A 256 4.66 -0.88 24.21
CA ILE A 256 5.32 -0.38 23.00
C ILE A 256 6.24 0.76 23.45
N GLU A 257 7.53 0.53 23.33
CA GLU A 257 8.56 1.49 23.71
C GLU A 257 8.92 2.42 22.54
N VAL A 258 9.44 3.60 22.87
CA VAL A 258 9.88 4.60 21.90
C VAL A 258 11.33 4.98 22.13
N VAL A 259 12.11 4.99 21.06
CA VAL A 259 13.46 5.58 21.05
C VAL A 259 13.40 6.90 20.27
N GLN A 260 13.82 7.98 20.91
CA GLN A 260 13.94 9.29 20.27
C GLN A 260 15.38 9.56 19.87
N LEU A 261 15.60 9.87 18.60
CA LEU A 261 16.89 10.28 18.06
C LEU A 261 16.85 11.77 17.73
N THR A 262 17.84 12.53 18.18
CA THR A 262 17.98 13.95 17.85
C THR A 262 19.22 14.15 16.98
N PHE A 263 19.05 14.83 15.86
CA PHE A 263 20.09 15.13 14.87
C PHE A 263 20.44 16.63 14.85
N ASP A 264 21.58 16.94 14.23
CA ASP A 264 22.04 18.32 14.03
C ASP A 264 21.14 19.11 13.07
N GLN A 265 20.49 18.40 12.12
CA GLN A 265 19.59 18.96 11.11
C GLN A 265 18.40 18.01 10.87
N PRO A 266 17.29 18.48 10.27
CA PRO A 266 16.16 17.62 9.90
C PRO A 266 16.57 16.44 9.05
N VAL A 267 15.95 15.28 9.27
CA VAL A 267 16.14 14.07 8.45
C VAL A 267 15.12 14.10 7.32
N GLU A 268 15.61 14.37 6.13
CA GLU A 268 14.77 14.45 4.96
C GLU A 268 14.36 13.05 4.44
N PRO A 269 13.21 12.93 3.74
CA PRO A 269 12.85 11.71 3.05
C PRO A 269 13.95 11.23 2.12
N GLN A 270 14.14 9.92 2.05
CA GLN A 270 15.11 9.33 1.14
C GLN A 270 14.85 9.79 -0.29
N PRO A 271 15.90 10.20 -1.03
CA PRO A 271 15.75 10.67 -2.40
C PRO A 271 15.18 9.56 -3.30
N MET A 272 14.58 9.98 -4.39
CA MET A 272 14.13 9.05 -5.42
C MET A 272 15.31 8.28 -6.03
N ASN A 273 15.06 7.04 -6.45
CA ASN A 273 16.05 6.20 -7.09
C ASN A 273 16.62 6.89 -8.35
N SER A 274 17.93 6.88 -8.48
CA SER A 274 18.63 7.47 -9.60
C SER A 274 19.21 6.38 -10.50
N VAL A 275 19.04 6.54 -11.81
CA VAL A 275 19.53 5.64 -12.84
C VAL A 275 20.42 6.38 -13.83
N LYS A 276 21.44 5.71 -14.37
CA LYS A 276 22.44 6.33 -15.25
C LYS A 276 22.26 5.94 -16.71
N GLY A 277 22.50 6.88 -17.60
CA GLY A 277 22.72 6.66 -19.04
C GLY A 277 21.57 5.93 -19.73
N ASN A 278 21.87 4.82 -20.37
CA ASN A 278 20.94 4.02 -21.16
C ASN A 278 20.37 2.83 -20.36
N SER A 279 20.16 2.99 -19.05
CA SER A 279 19.59 1.95 -18.20
C SER A 279 18.21 1.53 -18.67
N LEU A 280 17.90 0.26 -18.48
CA LEU A 280 16.53 -0.23 -18.57
C LEU A 280 15.79 0.17 -17.31
N LEU A 281 14.73 0.97 -17.44
CA LEU A 281 13.87 1.39 -16.35
C LEU A 281 12.82 0.30 -16.10
N THR A 282 12.67 -0.10 -14.85
CA THR A 282 11.74 -1.14 -14.40
C THR A 282 11.11 -0.73 -13.09
N ALA A 283 9.99 -1.31 -12.71
CA ALA A 283 9.39 -1.10 -11.40
C ALA A 283 10.40 -1.40 -10.24
N ALA A 284 11.30 -2.36 -10.43
CA ALA A 284 12.29 -2.74 -9.42
C ALA A 284 13.35 -1.66 -9.15
N ASN A 285 13.66 -0.80 -10.13
CA ASN A 285 14.60 0.30 -9.95
C ASN A 285 13.93 1.68 -9.92
N ALA A 286 12.61 1.70 -9.92
CA ALA A 286 11.80 2.89 -9.75
C ALA A 286 11.68 3.29 -8.27
N THR A 287 11.24 4.51 -8.09
CA THR A 287 10.61 4.95 -6.86
C THR A 287 9.11 4.81 -7.02
N PRO A 288 8.44 3.85 -6.36
CA PRO A 288 7.00 3.77 -6.40
C PRO A 288 6.39 4.90 -5.57
N ASN A 289 5.35 5.53 -6.09
CA ASN A 289 4.53 6.49 -5.37
C ASN A 289 3.09 6.00 -5.42
N TYR A 290 2.47 5.96 -4.25
CA TYR A 290 1.12 5.45 -4.08
C TYR A 290 0.14 6.59 -3.92
N SER A 291 -1.00 6.50 -4.58
CA SER A 291 -2.14 7.36 -4.37
C SER A 291 -3.42 6.53 -4.34
N TYR A 292 -4.46 7.09 -3.78
CA TYR A 292 -5.78 6.48 -3.76
C TYR A 292 -6.75 7.32 -4.56
N SER A 293 -7.58 6.65 -5.36
CA SER A 293 -8.72 7.26 -6.03
C SER A 293 -10.00 6.67 -5.47
N CYS A 294 -10.96 7.53 -5.19
CA CYS A 294 -12.30 7.19 -4.74
C CYS A 294 -13.27 7.37 -5.89
N PHE A 295 -13.79 6.28 -6.48
CA PHE A 295 -14.75 6.35 -7.59
C PHE A 295 -16.18 6.35 -7.09
N ASP A 296 -16.77 5.20 -7.08
CA ASP A 296 -18.04 4.93 -6.43
C ASP A 296 -17.83 4.02 -5.23
N TYR A 297 -18.82 3.80 -4.45
CA TYR A 297 -18.68 3.05 -3.20
C TYR A 297 -18.24 1.58 -3.38
N TYR A 298 -18.55 0.93 -4.49
CA TYR A 298 -18.16 -0.47 -4.74
C TYR A 298 -16.78 -0.64 -5.35
N SER A 299 -16.36 0.33 -6.11
CA SER A 299 -15.07 0.32 -6.82
C SER A 299 -14.01 1.19 -6.15
N ASN A 300 -14.24 1.64 -4.98
CA ASN A 300 -13.87 2.86 -4.36
C ASN A 300 -12.43 3.07 -4.04
N TYR A 301 -11.69 2.08 -3.75
CA TYR A 301 -10.41 2.29 -3.12
C TYR A 301 -9.36 1.59 -3.94
N ARG A 302 -8.93 2.23 -5.01
CA ARG A 302 -7.81 1.74 -5.79
C ARG A 302 -6.58 2.53 -5.45
N SER A 303 -5.58 1.82 -4.93
CA SER A 303 -4.25 2.36 -4.98
C SER A 303 -3.83 2.43 -6.44
N THR A 304 -3.46 3.62 -6.87
CA THR A 304 -2.74 3.79 -8.11
C THR A 304 -1.26 3.90 -7.79
N VAL A 305 -0.45 3.18 -8.53
CA VAL A 305 1.00 3.25 -8.40
C VAL A 305 1.54 4.02 -9.58
N SER A 306 2.31 5.06 -9.30
CA SER A 306 3.18 5.67 -10.30
C SER A 306 4.63 5.30 -10.01
N TYR A 307 5.39 5.12 -11.06
CA TYR A 307 6.81 4.80 -10.97
C TYR A 307 7.63 5.98 -11.41
N THR A 308 8.54 6.44 -10.56
CA THR A 308 9.38 7.62 -10.85
C THR A 308 10.86 7.26 -10.80
N TRP A 309 11.63 7.81 -11.74
CA TRP A 309 13.08 7.71 -11.82
C TRP A 309 13.70 9.08 -11.96
N ASN A 310 14.84 9.29 -11.31
CA ASN A 310 15.79 10.34 -11.66
C ASN A 310 16.79 9.77 -12.67
N ILE A 311 16.80 10.30 -13.88
CA ILE A 311 17.62 9.81 -14.99
C ILE A 311 18.81 10.73 -15.16
N GLN A 312 20.02 10.21 -14.99
CA GLN A 312 21.27 10.93 -15.26
C GLN A 312 21.72 10.66 -16.70
N LYS A 313 21.25 11.48 -17.62
CA LYS A 313 21.55 11.38 -19.05
C LYS A 313 21.45 12.77 -19.70
N ASN A 314 22.43 13.11 -20.54
CA ASN A 314 22.36 14.33 -21.32
C ASN A 314 21.34 14.20 -22.46
N GLY A 315 20.33 15.05 -22.44
CA GLY A 315 19.30 15.10 -23.46
C GLY A 315 18.48 13.81 -23.55
N LEU A 316 17.28 13.83 -23.01
CA LEU A 316 16.34 12.72 -23.14
C LEU A 316 15.39 13.02 -24.30
N ARG A 317 15.37 12.17 -25.32
CA ARG A 317 14.49 12.36 -26.48
C ARG A 317 13.76 11.09 -26.91
N ARG A 318 14.46 9.95 -26.94
CA ARG A 318 13.91 8.69 -27.42
C ARG A 318 13.91 7.64 -26.35
N MET A 319 12.85 6.86 -26.31
CA MET A 319 12.74 5.69 -25.47
C MET A 319 11.92 4.61 -26.17
N GLU A 320 12.02 3.41 -25.69
CA GLU A 320 11.25 2.27 -26.18
C GLU A 320 10.47 1.67 -25.00
N LEU A 321 9.17 1.63 -25.15
CA LEU A 321 8.25 1.06 -24.17
C LEU A 321 8.10 -0.43 -24.43
N LEU A 322 8.50 -1.26 -23.48
CA LEU A 322 8.40 -2.72 -23.55
C LEU A 322 7.27 -3.17 -22.62
N TYR A 323 6.29 -3.84 -23.14
CA TYR A 323 5.11 -4.27 -22.37
C TYR A 323 4.62 -5.66 -22.81
N THR A 324 3.82 -6.32 -21.96
CA THR A 324 3.23 -7.62 -22.26
C THR A 324 1.88 -7.46 -22.98
N PRO A 325 1.31 -8.53 -23.55
CA PRO A 325 -0.04 -8.46 -24.13
C PRO A 325 -1.13 -7.96 -23.16
N GLN A 326 -0.94 -8.07 -21.85
CA GLN A 326 -1.90 -7.57 -20.86
C GLN A 326 -1.94 -6.04 -20.72
N GLU A 327 -0.87 -5.37 -21.09
CA GLU A 327 -0.84 -3.90 -21.10
C GLU A 327 -1.33 -3.31 -22.42
N GLU A 328 -1.59 -4.14 -23.44
CA GLU A 328 -2.06 -3.65 -24.74
C GLU A 328 -3.40 -2.93 -24.59
N GLY A 329 -3.53 -1.77 -25.19
CA GLY A 329 -4.71 -0.91 -25.13
C GLY A 329 -4.79 0.00 -23.91
N LYS A 330 -3.90 -0.15 -22.91
CA LYS A 330 -3.86 0.76 -21.76
C LYS A 330 -3.36 2.15 -22.17
N GLU A 331 -4.05 3.18 -21.70
CA GLU A 331 -3.57 4.55 -21.77
C GLU A 331 -2.68 4.83 -20.57
N ILE A 332 -1.45 5.30 -20.83
CA ILE A 332 -0.49 5.70 -19.81
C ILE A 332 -0.16 7.18 -19.95
N GLU A 333 0.26 7.77 -18.86
CA GLU A 333 0.85 9.11 -18.84
C GLU A 333 2.33 9.02 -18.47
N LEU A 334 3.17 9.53 -19.35
CA LEU A 334 4.60 9.72 -19.12
C LEU A 334 4.82 11.20 -18.79
N THR A 335 5.14 11.50 -17.55
CA THR A 335 5.49 12.88 -17.14
C THR A 335 7.00 13.02 -17.11
N ILE A 336 7.55 13.88 -17.98
CA ILE A 336 9.00 14.12 -18.12
C ILE A 336 9.27 15.57 -17.74
N ASP A 337 10.08 15.76 -16.71
CA ASP A 337 10.41 17.09 -16.15
C ASP A 337 9.17 17.95 -15.91
N GLY A 338 8.09 17.34 -15.41
CA GLY A 338 6.81 17.99 -15.14
C GLY A 338 5.87 18.12 -16.35
N THR A 339 6.30 17.73 -17.55
CA THR A 339 5.47 17.81 -18.77
C THR A 339 4.81 16.45 -19.03
N PRO A 340 3.46 16.35 -19.00
CA PRO A 340 2.75 15.09 -19.23
C PRO A 340 2.59 14.78 -20.71
N HIS A 341 2.72 13.50 -21.05
CA HIS A 341 2.49 12.94 -22.39
C HIS A 341 1.61 11.71 -22.28
N LYS A 342 0.48 11.69 -22.95
CA LYS A 342 -0.41 10.53 -23.01
C LYS A 342 -0.01 9.60 -24.12
N VAL A 343 0.03 8.30 -23.83
CA VAL A 343 0.43 7.25 -24.77
C VAL A 343 -0.54 6.08 -24.61
N ILE A 344 -1.03 5.56 -25.74
CA ILE A 344 -1.78 4.30 -25.76
C ILE A 344 -0.78 3.19 -26.11
N LEU A 345 -0.71 2.17 -25.26
CA LEU A 345 0.08 0.96 -25.53
C LEU A 345 -0.69 0.09 -26.52
N GLY A 346 -0.24 -0.03 -27.76
CA GLY A 346 -0.96 -0.78 -28.81
C GLY A 346 -0.32 -0.66 -30.19
N GLU A 347 0.68 0.19 -30.34
CA GLU A 347 1.42 0.37 -31.60
C GLU A 347 2.78 -0.36 -31.59
N GLY A 348 3.01 -1.21 -30.58
CA GLY A 348 4.27 -1.93 -30.41
C GLY A 348 4.45 -3.05 -31.43
N LYS A 349 5.67 -3.22 -31.87
CA LYS A 349 6.06 -4.40 -32.67
C LYS A 349 6.25 -5.59 -31.75
N ALA A 350 5.70 -6.73 -32.12
CA ALA A 350 5.90 -7.97 -31.40
C ALA A 350 7.39 -8.37 -31.42
N VAL A 351 7.93 -8.65 -30.23
CA VAL A 351 9.30 -9.12 -30.01
C VAL A 351 9.21 -10.47 -29.32
N ASN A 352 9.67 -11.50 -30.00
CA ASN A 352 9.78 -12.82 -29.40
C ASN A 352 10.95 -12.83 -28.41
N LEU A 353 10.67 -13.22 -27.18
CA LEU A 353 11.71 -13.39 -26.17
C LEU A 353 12.65 -14.56 -26.53
N PRO A 354 13.91 -14.52 -26.09
CA PRO A 354 14.81 -15.64 -26.27
C PRO A 354 14.21 -16.94 -25.75
N ASN A 355 14.21 -17.98 -26.54
CA ASN A 355 13.62 -19.27 -26.19
C ASN A 355 14.69 -20.26 -25.72
N ALA A 356 15.58 -19.86 -24.81
CA ALA A 356 16.47 -20.80 -24.17
C ALA A 356 15.71 -21.66 -23.15
N LYS A 357 16.08 -22.91 -23.05
CA LYS A 357 15.40 -23.87 -22.18
C LYS A 357 15.39 -23.41 -20.72
N VAL A 358 14.20 -23.43 -20.14
CA VAL A 358 13.97 -23.22 -18.70
C VAL A 358 13.43 -24.49 -18.11
N ALA A 359 14.16 -25.11 -17.21
CA ALA A 359 13.72 -26.28 -16.48
C ALA A 359 13.01 -25.84 -15.19
N TRP A 360 11.86 -26.43 -14.95
CA TRP A 360 11.05 -26.21 -13.74
C TRP A 360 11.36 -27.31 -12.74
N GLY A 361 11.89 -26.90 -11.58
CA GLY A 361 12.21 -27.78 -10.46
C GLY A 361 10.99 -28.11 -9.60
N GLU A 362 11.26 -28.52 -8.37
CA GLU A 362 10.22 -28.80 -7.39
C GLU A 362 9.54 -27.52 -6.91
N ARG A 363 8.30 -27.66 -6.46
CA ARG A 363 7.44 -26.60 -5.98
C ARG A 363 7.06 -26.86 -4.54
N TYR A 364 7.02 -25.78 -3.76
CA TYR A 364 6.71 -25.81 -2.35
C TYR A 364 5.71 -24.74 -1.97
N LEU A 365 4.84 -25.06 -1.02
CA LEU A 365 3.89 -24.15 -0.40
C LEU A 365 4.20 -23.99 1.08
N SER A 366 4.12 -22.80 1.60
CA SER A 366 4.25 -22.48 3.02
C SER A 366 3.11 -21.58 3.48
N GLY A 367 2.71 -21.68 4.72
CA GLY A 367 1.67 -20.88 5.35
C GLY A 367 0.70 -21.69 6.19
N PRO A 368 -0.23 -21.04 6.91
CA PRO A 368 -0.43 -19.60 6.90
C PRO A 368 0.71 -18.82 7.56
N GLY A 369 1.07 -17.70 6.97
CA GLY A 369 1.99 -16.74 7.52
C GLY A 369 1.29 -15.64 8.30
N SER A 370 2.02 -14.58 8.67
CA SER A 370 1.46 -13.40 9.35
C SER A 370 0.43 -12.66 8.49
N SER A 371 -0.32 -11.73 9.10
CA SER A 371 -1.38 -10.98 8.43
C SER A 371 -0.87 -10.23 7.20
N VAL A 372 -1.78 -9.97 6.27
CA VAL A 372 -1.51 -9.35 4.96
C VAL A 372 -0.72 -8.05 5.04
N PHE A 373 -0.85 -7.32 6.14
CA PHE A 373 -0.28 -5.98 6.28
C PHE A 373 1.10 -5.96 6.96
N ASP A 374 1.51 -7.05 7.60
CA ASP A 374 2.65 -7.08 8.52
C ASP A 374 3.82 -7.91 7.99
N ALA A 375 4.23 -7.89 6.79
CA ALA A 375 5.29 -8.83 6.51
C ALA A 375 6.31 -8.44 5.47
N PRO A 376 7.38 -7.79 5.87
CA PRO A 376 8.66 -7.96 5.18
C PRO A 376 9.58 -9.02 5.80
N SER A 377 9.49 -9.27 7.11
CA SER A 377 10.55 -9.96 7.85
C SER A 377 10.68 -11.45 7.66
N THR A 378 9.57 -12.14 7.76
CA THR A 378 9.56 -13.60 7.61
C THR A 378 10.03 -14.01 6.21
N LEU A 379 9.71 -13.21 5.21
CA LEU A 379 10.08 -13.50 3.83
C LEU A 379 11.59 -13.42 3.57
N GLN A 380 12.31 -12.45 4.12
CA GLN A 380 13.76 -12.32 3.88
C GLN A 380 14.55 -13.47 4.51
N THR A 381 14.13 -13.93 5.66
CA THR A 381 14.77 -15.08 6.34
C THR A 381 14.40 -16.38 5.62
N ASP A 382 13.16 -16.55 5.21
CA ASP A 382 12.67 -17.75 4.54
C ASP A 382 13.16 -17.87 3.10
N LEU A 383 13.36 -16.74 2.40
CA LEU A 383 13.93 -16.72 1.05
C LEU A 383 15.39 -17.17 0.98
N GLN A 384 16.12 -17.08 2.09
CA GLN A 384 17.53 -17.48 2.15
C GLN A 384 17.70 -18.96 2.57
N THR A 385 16.65 -19.58 3.11
CA THR A 385 16.69 -20.96 3.58
C THR A 385 16.09 -21.90 2.53
N PRO A 386 16.82 -22.89 2.03
CA PRO A 386 16.25 -23.87 1.11
C PRO A 386 15.03 -24.57 1.73
N PRO A 387 13.93 -24.76 0.99
CA PRO A 387 12.68 -25.34 1.50
C PRO A 387 12.87 -26.68 2.21
N ALA A 388 13.74 -27.52 1.70
CA ALA A 388 14.05 -28.84 2.26
C ALA A 388 14.62 -28.80 3.70
N LYS A 389 15.04 -27.63 4.19
CA LYS A 389 15.67 -27.50 5.52
C LYS A 389 14.78 -26.74 6.53
N SER A 390 13.72 -26.07 6.11
CA SER A 390 12.98 -25.17 6.99
C SER A 390 11.78 -25.80 7.70
N GLY A 391 11.37 -27.01 7.38
CA GLY A 391 10.19 -27.67 7.98
C GLY A 391 8.84 -26.99 7.75
N ALA A 392 8.88 -25.70 7.37
CA ALA A 392 7.68 -24.88 7.11
C ALA A 392 7.15 -25.05 5.68
N TRP A 393 7.94 -25.60 4.79
CA TRP A 393 7.59 -25.76 3.38
C TRP A 393 7.14 -27.20 3.11
N GLN A 394 5.98 -27.31 2.43
CA GLN A 394 5.42 -28.59 2.00
C GLN A 394 5.50 -28.69 0.48
N PRO A 395 5.76 -29.88 -0.09
CA PRO A 395 5.64 -30.08 -1.52
C PRO A 395 4.25 -29.65 -2.01
N ALA A 396 4.19 -28.94 -3.12
CA ALA A 396 2.95 -28.44 -3.67
C ALA A 396 2.72 -28.99 -5.10
N GLU A 397 1.47 -29.19 -5.44
CA GLU A 397 1.08 -29.59 -6.80
C GLU A 397 1.41 -28.48 -7.81
N LYS A 398 1.47 -28.85 -9.09
CA LYS A 398 1.82 -27.89 -10.14
C LYS A 398 0.79 -26.78 -10.30
N GLU A 399 -0.46 -27.11 -10.11
CA GLU A 399 -1.58 -26.18 -10.13
C GLU A 399 -2.58 -26.65 -9.08
N GLN A 400 -2.97 -25.73 -8.22
CA GLN A 400 -3.98 -26.00 -7.22
C GLN A 400 -5.03 -24.89 -7.30
N ASP A 401 -6.17 -25.22 -7.87
CA ASP A 401 -7.24 -24.27 -8.13
C ASP A 401 -7.76 -23.65 -6.83
N GLU A 402 -7.91 -24.47 -5.77
CA GLU A 402 -8.32 -24.00 -4.46
C GLU A 402 -7.72 -24.84 -3.34
N PHE A 403 -7.43 -24.22 -2.22
CA PHE A 403 -7.14 -24.87 -0.94
C PHE A 403 -7.75 -24.11 0.22
N ALA A 404 -8.02 -24.82 1.34
CA ALA A 404 -8.55 -24.18 2.54
C ALA A 404 -7.56 -23.17 3.09
N ALA A 405 -8.03 -21.95 3.32
CA ALA A 405 -7.21 -20.83 3.76
C ALA A 405 -7.88 -20.06 4.89
N ASN A 406 -7.08 -19.48 5.77
CA ASN A 406 -7.56 -18.59 6.79
C ASN A 406 -7.71 -17.17 6.23
N ILE A 407 -8.74 -16.48 6.69
CA ILE A 407 -8.96 -15.07 6.37
C ILE A 407 -7.82 -14.23 6.96
N MET A 408 -7.41 -13.16 6.28
CA MET A 408 -6.33 -12.24 6.69
C MET A 408 -4.99 -12.96 6.87
N GLN A 409 -4.66 -13.90 6.00
CA GLN A 409 -3.43 -14.67 6.06
C GLN A 409 -2.69 -14.66 4.72
N THR A 410 -1.38 -14.77 4.78
CA THR A 410 -0.51 -14.94 3.61
C THR A 410 -0.06 -16.38 3.48
N TYR A 411 0.14 -16.76 2.24
CA TYR A 411 0.74 -18.03 1.84
C TYR A 411 1.88 -17.76 0.87
N TYR A 412 2.83 -18.65 0.78
CA TYR A 412 3.99 -18.48 -0.10
C TYR A 412 4.15 -19.71 -0.97
N LEU A 413 4.23 -19.48 -2.28
CA LEU A 413 4.55 -20.49 -3.27
C LEU A 413 5.98 -20.29 -3.73
N MET A 414 6.83 -21.30 -3.63
CA MET A 414 8.21 -21.27 -4.12
C MET A 414 8.39 -22.25 -5.27
N GLN A 415 9.08 -21.78 -6.30
CA GLN A 415 9.44 -22.56 -7.48
C GLN A 415 10.91 -22.31 -7.85
N GLU A 416 11.70 -23.35 -8.00
CA GLU A 416 13.02 -23.25 -8.61
C GLU A 416 12.90 -23.32 -10.13
N LEU A 417 13.56 -22.40 -10.83
CA LEU A 417 13.72 -22.39 -12.28
C LEU A 417 15.21 -22.44 -12.62
N THR A 418 15.59 -23.29 -13.56
CA THR A 418 16.98 -23.33 -14.07
C THR A 418 16.98 -22.89 -15.52
N SER A 419 17.64 -21.77 -15.82
CA SER A 419 17.76 -21.22 -17.18
C SER A 419 19.14 -21.49 -17.77
N GLU A 420 19.19 -21.94 -19.02
CA GLU A 420 20.45 -22.17 -19.73
C GLU A 420 21.22 -20.88 -20.02
N LYS A 421 20.51 -19.74 -20.12
CA LYS A 421 21.07 -18.41 -20.38
C LYS A 421 20.39 -17.36 -19.51
N ALA A 422 21.03 -16.22 -19.33
CA ALA A 422 20.35 -15.04 -18.83
C ALA A 422 19.33 -14.57 -19.90
N GLN A 423 18.06 -14.48 -19.52
CA GLN A 423 16.97 -14.11 -20.44
C GLN A 423 15.76 -13.58 -19.72
N ASN A 424 14.95 -12.81 -20.43
CA ASN A 424 13.59 -12.51 -20.00
C ASN A 424 12.69 -13.70 -20.32
N TYR A 425 11.86 -14.10 -19.36
CA TYR A 425 10.96 -15.24 -19.46
C TYR A 425 9.59 -14.88 -18.94
N LEU A 426 8.56 -15.09 -19.73
CA LEU A 426 7.19 -14.73 -19.39
C LEU A 426 6.50 -15.91 -18.70
N VAL A 427 5.94 -15.66 -17.54
CA VAL A 427 5.14 -16.63 -16.77
C VAL A 427 3.74 -16.10 -16.54
N GLU A 428 2.79 -16.99 -16.42
CA GLU A 428 1.46 -16.71 -15.94
C GLU A 428 1.41 -16.99 -14.43
N VAL A 429 1.01 -15.99 -13.65
CA VAL A 429 0.84 -16.07 -12.20
C VAL A 429 -0.61 -15.77 -11.86
N GLY A 430 -1.20 -16.53 -10.95
CA GLY A 430 -2.58 -16.31 -10.54
C GLY A 430 -2.77 -16.47 -9.04
N ALA A 431 -3.64 -15.63 -8.49
CA ALA A 431 -4.10 -15.68 -7.11
C ALA A 431 -5.42 -14.92 -6.94
N GLY A 432 -5.99 -15.02 -5.74
CA GLY A 432 -7.21 -14.31 -5.38
C GLY A 432 -6.98 -12.82 -5.07
N ASN A 433 -6.83 -12.47 -3.79
CA ASN A 433 -6.87 -11.06 -3.34
C ASN A 433 -5.62 -10.24 -3.64
N GLY A 434 -4.49 -10.85 -3.91
CA GLY A 434 -3.28 -10.13 -4.26
C GLY A 434 -2.08 -11.04 -4.36
N ILE A 435 -1.09 -10.60 -5.12
CA ILE A 435 0.18 -11.28 -5.30
C ILE A 435 1.36 -10.34 -5.12
N GLU A 436 2.43 -10.88 -4.63
CA GLU A 436 3.74 -10.26 -4.75
C GLU A 436 4.71 -11.32 -5.27
N VAL A 437 5.40 -11.03 -6.36
CA VAL A 437 6.31 -11.95 -7.01
C VAL A 437 7.75 -11.53 -6.74
N TYR A 438 8.52 -12.42 -6.18
CA TYR A 438 9.95 -12.25 -5.92
C TYR A 438 10.75 -13.13 -6.86
N LEU A 439 11.81 -12.58 -7.42
CA LEU A 439 12.83 -13.31 -8.15
C LEU A 439 14.17 -13.13 -7.46
N ASN A 440 14.78 -14.22 -7.03
CA ASN A 440 16.08 -14.22 -6.33
C ASN A 440 16.10 -13.22 -5.15
N GLY A 441 15.02 -13.19 -4.37
CA GLY A 441 14.86 -12.35 -3.19
C GLY A 441 14.49 -10.89 -3.46
N LYS A 442 14.30 -10.48 -4.73
CA LYS A 442 13.88 -9.13 -5.09
C LYS A 442 12.44 -9.12 -5.55
N SER A 443 11.61 -8.26 -4.98
CA SER A 443 10.25 -8.02 -5.46
C SER A 443 10.31 -7.45 -6.88
N ILE A 444 9.56 -8.04 -7.79
CA ILE A 444 9.49 -7.65 -9.20
C ILE A 444 8.08 -7.27 -9.64
N LEU A 445 7.08 -7.71 -8.89
CA LEU A 445 5.69 -7.36 -9.08
C LEU A 445 5.01 -7.41 -7.73
N LYS A 446 4.23 -6.38 -7.43
CA LYS A 446 3.36 -6.34 -6.25
C LYS A 446 2.01 -5.83 -6.67
N HIS A 447 0.99 -6.64 -6.44
CA HIS A 447 -0.37 -6.32 -6.79
C HIS A 447 -1.30 -6.71 -5.64
N LEU A 448 -1.78 -5.72 -4.93
CA LEU A 448 -2.68 -5.88 -3.80
C LEU A 448 -4.07 -5.41 -4.21
N ASN A 449 -5.02 -6.33 -4.19
CA ASN A 449 -6.41 -5.95 -4.29
C ASN A 449 -7.04 -6.01 -2.89
N PRO A 450 -7.40 -4.86 -2.31
CA PRO A 450 -8.01 -4.82 -0.99
C PRO A 450 -9.45 -5.35 -0.96
N TYR A 451 -10.06 -5.66 -2.13
CA TYR A 451 -11.44 -6.09 -2.24
C TYR A 451 -11.58 -7.57 -2.54
N ARG A 452 -12.80 -8.10 -2.33
CA ARG A 452 -13.18 -9.41 -2.84
C ARG A 452 -12.94 -9.45 -4.34
N CYS A 453 -12.07 -10.32 -4.76
CA CYS A 453 -11.67 -10.46 -6.15
C CYS A 453 -11.76 -11.92 -6.53
N THR A 454 -12.31 -12.16 -7.70
CA THR A 454 -12.18 -13.45 -8.36
C THR A 454 -10.72 -13.73 -8.67
N PHE A 455 -10.36 -15.00 -8.72
CA PHE A 455 -9.04 -15.45 -9.10
C PHE A 455 -8.58 -14.77 -10.41
N ARG A 456 -7.44 -14.09 -10.37
CA ARG A 456 -6.87 -13.37 -11.50
C ARG A 456 -5.60 -14.04 -11.98
N LYS A 457 -5.38 -13.94 -13.29
CA LYS A 457 -4.14 -14.38 -13.95
C LYS A 457 -3.42 -13.17 -14.49
N GLU A 458 -2.13 -13.10 -14.21
CA GLU A 458 -1.27 -12.01 -14.67
C GLU A 458 -0.06 -12.57 -15.41
N LEU A 459 0.35 -11.89 -16.46
CA LEU A 459 1.60 -12.16 -17.15
C LEU A 459 2.74 -11.42 -16.43
N VAL A 460 3.76 -12.15 -16.01
CA VAL A 460 4.89 -11.58 -15.27
C VAL A 460 6.19 -11.89 -15.99
N LEU A 461 6.94 -10.84 -16.29
CA LEU A 461 8.22 -10.95 -16.99
C LEU A 461 9.37 -11.13 -16.00
N LEU A 462 9.93 -12.35 -15.96
CA LEU A 462 11.03 -12.73 -15.08
C LEU A 462 12.40 -12.49 -15.77
N PRO A 463 13.25 -11.61 -15.28
CA PRO A 463 14.62 -11.46 -15.76
C PRO A 463 15.52 -12.57 -15.17
N LEU A 464 15.43 -13.78 -15.72
CA LEU A 464 16.18 -14.93 -15.24
C LEU A 464 17.68 -14.74 -15.46
N GLN A 465 18.45 -15.15 -14.46
CA GLN A 465 19.89 -15.30 -14.59
C GLN A 465 20.22 -16.69 -15.18
N LYS A 466 21.41 -16.85 -15.75
CA LYS A 466 21.91 -18.18 -16.13
C LYS A 466 22.06 -19.04 -14.88
N GLY A 467 21.58 -20.28 -14.93
CA GLY A 467 21.60 -21.21 -13.81
C GLY A 467 20.32 -21.15 -12.99
N LYS A 468 20.43 -21.40 -11.71
CA LYS A 468 19.30 -21.48 -10.77
C LYS A 468 18.73 -20.10 -10.47
N ASN A 469 17.41 -20.04 -10.50
CA ASN A 469 16.61 -18.89 -10.08
C ASN A 469 15.52 -19.37 -9.13
N GLN A 470 15.25 -18.59 -8.11
CA GLN A 470 14.16 -18.84 -7.17
C GLN A 470 13.05 -17.82 -7.39
N VAL A 471 11.87 -18.33 -7.71
CA VAL A 471 10.64 -17.52 -7.78
C VAL A 471 9.84 -17.80 -6.53
N VAL A 472 9.46 -16.75 -5.80
CA VAL A 472 8.53 -16.85 -4.68
C VAL A 472 7.32 -15.97 -4.99
N VAL A 473 6.13 -16.56 -4.91
CA VAL A 473 4.87 -15.84 -5.03
C VAL A 473 4.24 -15.77 -3.65
N ARG A 474 4.08 -14.58 -3.12
CA ARG A 474 3.31 -14.30 -1.91
C ARG A 474 1.86 -14.15 -2.31
N LEU A 475 1.01 -14.95 -1.70
CA LEU A 475 -0.42 -15.01 -1.96
C LEU A 475 -1.14 -14.36 -0.79
N TYR A 476 -1.95 -13.33 -1.07
CA TYR A 476 -2.77 -12.68 -0.05
C TYR A 476 -4.17 -13.26 -0.07
N ASN A 477 -4.62 -13.77 1.08
CA ASN A 477 -6.00 -14.19 1.28
C ASN A 477 -6.65 -13.32 2.35
N ARG A 478 -7.54 -12.41 1.93
CA ARG A 478 -8.11 -11.42 2.83
C ARG A 478 -9.52 -11.76 3.31
N PHE A 479 -10.35 -12.30 2.44
CA PHE A 479 -11.79 -12.37 2.67
C PHE A 479 -12.36 -13.78 2.58
N GLU A 480 -11.66 -14.74 2.00
CA GLU A 480 -12.22 -16.02 1.65
C GLU A 480 -11.67 -17.14 2.53
N LYS A 481 -12.49 -18.18 2.77
CA LYS A 481 -12.05 -19.40 3.47
C LYS A 481 -11.30 -20.36 2.55
N LYS A 482 -11.07 -19.95 1.32
CA LYS A 482 -10.30 -20.68 0.31
C LYS A 482 -9.47 -19.69 -0.49
N THR A 483 -8.32 -20.12 -0.96
CA THR A 483 -7.50 -19.42 -1.93
C THR A 483 -6.88 -20.42 -2.89
N GLY A 484 -6.29 -19.95 -3.97
CA GLY A 484 -5.62 -20.78 -4.95
C GLY A 484 -4.35 -20.11 -5.47
N TYR A 485 -3.61 -20.84 -6.30
CA TYR A 485 -2.44 -20.30 -6.98
C TYR A 485 -2.30 -20.88 -8.38
N LEU A 486 -1.68 -20.09 -9.24
CA LEU A 486 -1.19 -20.51 -10.55
C LEU A 486 0.23 -19.97 -10.72
N LEU A 487 1.14 -20.80 -11.21
CA LEU A 487 2.45 -20.37 -11.69
C LEU A 487 2.90 -21.36 -12.77
N ARG A 488 2.92 -20.90 -14.02
CA ARG A 488 3.28 -21.72 -15.17
C ARG A 488 3.94 -20.87 -16.27
N PRO A 489 4.59 -21.50 -17.29
CA PRO A 489 5.02 -20.76 -18.47
C PRO A 489 3.82 -20.05 -19.13
N ALA A 490 4.00 -18.82 -19.60
CA ALA A 490 3.01 -18.20 -20.47
C ALA A 490 2.91 -18.96 -21.79
N GLU A 491 1.72 -19.00 -22.37
CA GLU A 491 1.46 -19.68 -23.65
C GLU A 491 2.31 -19.11 -24.79
N SER A 492 2.56 -17.80 -24.76
CA SER A 492 3.44 -17.10 -25.70
C SER A 492 4.55 -16.36 -24.97
N GLN A 493 5.77 -16.48 -25.49
CA GLN A 493 6.94 -15.75 -25.02
C GLN A 493 7.15 -14.48 -25.86
N THR A 494 6.10 -13.65 -25.94
CA THR A 494 6.09 -12.42 -26.75
C THR A 494 5.84 -11.20 -25.91
N VAL A 495 6.59 -10.14 -26.15
CA VAL A 495 6.35 -8.79 -25.61
C VAL A 495 6.25 -7.82 -26.78
N TYR A 496 5.75 -6.62 -26.51
CA TYR A 496 5.67 -5.56 -27.51
C TYR A 496 6.71 -4.49 -27.22
N ALA A 497 7.28 -3.93 -28.29
CA ALA A 497 8.22 -2.81 -28.24
C ALA A 497 7.65 -1.63 -29.02
N GLN A 498 7.30 -0.56 -28.32
CA GLN A 498 6.72 0.65 -28.90
C GLN A 498 7.68 1.82 -28.74
N PRO A 499 8.13 2.44 -29.85
CA PRO A 499 8.95 3.62 -29.78
C PRO A 499 8.14 4.81 -29.26
N PHE A 500 8.78 5.62 -28.42
CA PHE A 500 8.26 6.90 -27.99
C PHE A 500 9.33 7.98 -28.17
N GLU A 501 8.97 9.07 -28.80
CA GLU A 501 9.87 10.19 -29.06
C GLU A 501 9.24 11.50 -28.53
N LEU A 502 10.02 12.23 -27.73
CA LEU A 502 9.60 13.54 -27.28
C LEU A 502 9.57 14.53 -28.45
N PRO A 503 8.58 15.44 -28.52
CA PRO A 503 8.51 16.49 -29.55
C PRO A 503 9.77 17.35 -29.58
N ALA A 504 10.35 17.64 -28.43
CA ALA A 504 11.65 18.31 -28.28
C ALA A 504 12.48 17.53 -27.25
N ALA A 505 13.80 17.48 -27.44
CA ALA A 505 14.68 16.86 -26.47
C ALA A 505 14.61 17.62 -25.13
N ALA A 506 14.43 16.89 -24.05
CA ALA A 506 14.57 17.47 -22.71
C ALA A 506 16.03 17.88 -22.51
N THR A 507 16.27 19.15 -22.14
CA THR A 507 17.60 19.72 -21.97
C THR A 507 18.07 19.59 -20.53
N GLY A 508 19.33 19.21 -20.32
CA GLY A 508 19.90 19.06 -18.99
C GLY A 508 20.64 17.73 -18.82
N HIS A 509 21.17 17.51 -17.61
CA HIS A 509 21.92 16.29 -17.25
C HIS A 509 21.12 15.34 -16.36
N THR A 510 20.04 15.82 -15.76
CA THR A 510 19.17 15.04 -14.87
C THR A 510 17.73 15.28 -15.26
N HIS A 511 17.00 14.20 -15.45
CA HIS A 511 15.58 14.24 -15.82
C HIS A 511 14.76 13.43 -14.81
N THR A 512 13.55 13.89 -14.55
CA THR A 512 12.57 13.12 -13.80
C THR A 512 11.55 12.52 -14.76
N LEU A 513 11.43 11.21 -14.77
CA LEU A 513 10.40 10.49 -15.50
C LEU A 513 9.44 9.82 -14.52
N THR A 514 8.16 10.14 -14.64
CA THR A 514 7.09 9.45 -13.91
C THR A 514 6.17 8.76 -14.90
N VAL A 515 5.80 7.53 -14.59
CA VAL A 515 4.85 6.75 -15.38
C VAL A 515 3.67 6.36 -14.49
N ARG A 516 2.46 6.61 -14.99
CA ARG A 516 1.22 6.15 -14.37
C ARG A 516 0.21 5.72 -15.43
N GLN A 517 -0.78 4.94 -15.06
CA GLN A 517 -1.94 4.74 -15.92
C GLN A 517 -2.70 6.06 -16.04
N ALA A 518 -3.06 6.46 -17.25
CA ALA A 518 -3.87 7.64 -17.49
C ALA A 518 -5.36 7.30 -17.33
N GLY A 519 -6.14 8.27 -16.86
CA GLY A 519 -7.56 8.10 -16.63
C GLY A 519 -7.92 7.31 -15.38
N LEU A 520 -9.20 7.27 -15.09
CA LEU A 520 -9.76 6.48 -14.01
C LEU A 520 -9.75 5.01 -14.44
N PRO A 521 -9.20 4.09 -13.64
CA PRO A 521 -9.27 2.68 -13.96
C PRO A 521 -10.74 2.25 -14.04
N SER A 522 -11.11 1.51 -15.07
CA SER A 522 -12.43 0.87 -15.11
C SER A 522 -12.57 -0.08 -13.92
N GLN A 523 -13.80 -0.36 -13.50
CA GLN A 523 -14.15 -1.11 -12.28
C GLN A 523 -13.39 -2.43 -12.04
N HIS A 524 -12.69 -2.95 -13.05
CA HIS A 524 -12.04 -4.26 -12.98
C HIS A 524 -10.65 -4.31 -13.62
N THR A 525 -10.08 -3.19 -14.04
CA THR A 525 -8.75 -3.16 -14.65
C THR A 525 -7.70 -2.78 -13.63
N ASP A 526 -6.69 -3.61 -13.57
CA ASP A 526 -5.51 -3.37 -12.77
C ASP A 526 -4.73 -2.16 -13.30
N THR A 527 -4.39 -1.29 -12.39
CA THR A 527 -3.73 -0.02 -12.68
C THR A 527 -2.22 -0.13 -12.64
N GLU A 528 -1.71 -1.32 -12.34
CA GLU A 528 -0.28 -1.50 -12.18
C GLU A 528 0.41 -1.72 -13.52
N LEU A 529 1.46 -0.95 -13.74
CA LEU A 529 2.34 -1.04 -14.90
C LEU A 529 3.67 -1.71 -14.53
N SER A 530 3.64 -2.64 -13.57
CA SER A 530 4.84 -3.26 -13.00
C SER A 530 5.65 -4.06 -14.01
N ASN A 531 5.03 -4.49 -15.10
CA ASN A 531 5.71 -5.15 -16.22
C ASN A 531 6.15 -4.20 -17.33
N LEU A 532 5.71 -2.95 -17.31
CA LEU A 532 6.19 -1.96 -18.25
C LEU A 532 7.68 -1.68 -17.98
N ARG A 533 8.47 -1.73 -19.04
CA ARG A 533 9.89 -1.39 -19.01
C ARG A 533 10.15 -0.31 -20.03
N ILE A 534 11.06 0.58 -19.71
CA ILE A 534 11.43 1.67 -20.61
C ILE A 534 12.92 1.61 -20.88
N GLN A 535 13.28 1.35 -22.13
CA GLN A 535 14.66 1.41 -22.60
C GLN A 535 14.96 2.83 -23.07
N LEU A 536 15.85 3.50 -22.39
CA LEU A 536 16.37 4.81 -22.83
C LEU A 536 17.28 4.61 -24.06
N ARG A 537 17.10 5.42 -25.10
CA ARG A 537 17.86 5.36 -26.34
C ARG A 537 18.70 6.63 -26.55
#